data_3d46dc8bd2e387c0873ff7d008848717
#
_entry.id   3d46dc8bd2e387c0873ff7d008848717
#
_cell.length_a   1.000
_cell.length_b   1.000
_cell.length_c   1.000
_cell.angle_alpha   90.00
_cell.angle_beta   90.00
_cell.angle_gamma   90.00
#
_symmetry.space_group_name_H-M   'P 1'
#
loop_
_entity.id
_entity.type
_entity.pdbx_description
1 polymer ?
#
loop_
_entity_poly.entity_id
_entity_poly.type
_entity_poly.pdbx_seq_one_letter_code
_entity_poly.pdbx_strand_id
1 'polypeptide(L)'
;MDIPASWTFETSDVATGFDNHVREQLPWYDLATAAITHIARHYIPKGGLVYDIGCATGNIGRSLEATLKARDARLVGIDPSDEMRKIYNAPGIFVCSPAETYDYEPFDLGISFLTLMFVEPSKRRDFLRMLLDKCRPGGAIIIFDKLETHHGYFGTVMTRLTLAGKYEAGVDAKEIIEKELSLAGVQRPITLGQ
;
A
#
# COMPACT_ATOMS: atom_id res chain seq x y z
N MET A 1 12.71 4.92 -15.08
CA MET A 1 12.13 6.11 -14.41
C MET A 1 13.25 6.85 -13.69
N ASP A 2 13.32 8.17 -13.79
CA ASP A 2 14.32 8.92 -13.02
C ASP A 2 13.93 8.92 -11.53
N ILE A 3 14.88 8.55 -10.67
CA ILE A 3 14.65 8.50 -9.22
C ILE A 3 14.92 9.87 -8.63
N PRO A 4 13.91 10.54 -8.00
CA PRO A 4 14.14 11.84 -7.39
C PRO A 4 15.04 11.72 -6.15
N ALA A 5 15.78 12.78 -5.84
CA ALA A 5 16.66 12.83 -4.67
C ALA A 5 15.91 12.61 -3.34
N SER A 6 14.65 13.00 -3.27
CA SER A 6 13.71 12.63 -2.20
C SER A 6 12.47 12.04 -2.84
N TRP A 7 12.08 10.85 -2.42
CA TRP A 7 10.94 10.15 -3.00
C TRP A 7 9.64 10.91 -2.74
N THR A 8 8.84 11.04 -3.80
CA THR A 8 7.51 11.67 -3.73
C THR A 8 6.57 10.98 -4.70
N PHE A 9 5.28 10.99 -4.38
CA PHE A 9 4.21 10.51 -5.25
C PHE A 9 3.49 11.66 -5.99
N GLU A 10 4.00 12.90 -5.85
CA GLU A 10 3.39 14.12 -6.36
C GLU A 10 3.91 14.53 -7.75
N THR A 11 4.68 13.70 -8.43
CA THR A 11 5.19 13.97 -9.77
C THR A 11 4.56 13.04 -10.81
N SER A 12 4.25 13.59 -12.00
CA SER A 12 3.66 12.84 -13.11
C SER A 12 4.53 11.68 -13.57
N ASP A 13 5.85 11.83 -13.56
CA ASP A 13 6.79 10.80 -13.99
C ASP A 13 6.79 9.60 -13.05
N VAL A 14 6.74 9.86 -11.72
CA VAL A 14 6.61 8.80 -10.72
C VAL A 14 5.26 8.11 -10.84
N ALA A 15 4.17 8.87 -10.99
CA ALA A 15 2.85 8.29 -11.14
C ALA A 15 2.74 7.41 -12.40
N THR A 16 3.11 7.93 -13.57
CA THR A 16 3.01 7.22 -14.85
C THR A 16 3.82 5.92 -14.88
N GLY A 17 5.01 5.91 -14.25
CA GLY A 17 5.87 4.73 -14.18
C GLY A 17 5.58 3.80 -13.02
N PHE A 18 4.68 4.14 -12.11
CA PHE A 18 4.54 3.53 -10.79
C PHE A 18 4.31 2.01 -10.84
N ASP A 19 3.34 1.54 -11.64
CA ASP A 19 2.94 0.13 -11.68
C ASP A 19 4.08 -0.79 -12.16
N ASN A 20 4.89 -0.33 -13.10
CA ASN A 20 6.07 -1.08 -13.56
C ASN A 20 7.19 -1.00 -12.52
N HIS A 21 7.49 0.22 -12.05
CA HIS A 21 8.56 0.43 -11.09
C HIS A 21 8.37 -0.35 -9.79
N VAL A 22 7.15 -0.40 -9.24
CA VAL A 22 6.90 -1.16 -8.01
C VAL A 22 7.11 -2.66 -8.20
N ARG A 23 6.79 -3.23 -9.38
CA ARG A 23 7.03 -4.64 -9.69
C ARG A 23 8.51 -4.96 -9.89
N GLU A 24 9.25 -4.06 -10.52
CA GLU A 24 10.70 -4.18 -10.66
C GLU A 24 11.40 -4.13 -9.28
N GLN A 25 11.01 -3.19 -8.43
CA GLN A 25 11.61 -3.01 -7.11
C GLN A 25 11.17 -4.04 -6.08
N LEU A 26 10.02 -4.68 -6.27
CA LEU A 26 9.40 -5.65 -5.36
C LEU A 26 8.95 -6.90 -6.13
N PRO A 27 9.85 -7.86 -6.39
CA PRO A 27 9.53 -9.05 -7.20
C PRO A 27 8.39 -9.90 -6.66
N TRP A 28 8.05 -9.75 -5.39
CA TRP A 28 6.94 -10.42 -4.70
C TRP A 28 5.60 -9.63 -4.76
N TYR A 29 5.56 -8.45 -5.40
CA TYR A 29 4.41 -7.54 -5.38
C TYR A 29 3.12 -8.19 -5.87
N ASP A 30 3.16 -8.87 -7.00
CA ASP A 30 1.98 -9.55 -7.57
C ASP A 30 1.55 -10.76 -6.74
N LEU A 31 2.49 -11.50 -6.13
CA LEU A 31 2.18 -12.58 -5.18
C LEU A 31 1.46 -12.03 -3.94
N ALA A 32 1.96 -10.93 -3.38
CA ALA A 32 1.32 -10.27 -2.25
C ALA A 32 -0.07 -9.74 -2.61
N THR A 33 -0.21 -9.10 -3.78
CA THR A 33 -1.52 -8.66 -4.30
C THR A 33 -2.51 -9.82 -4.39
N ALA A 34 -2.09 -10.95 -4.94
CA ALA A 34 -2.92 -12.15 -5.04
C ALA A 34 -3.33 -12.69 -3.67
N ALA A 35 -2.40 -12.74 -2.71
CA ALA A 35 -2.67 -13.21 -1.35
C ALA A 35 -3.67 -12.28 -0.63
N ILE A 36 -3.45 -10.96 -0.68
CA ILE A 36 -4.35 -9.95 -0.11
C ILE A 36 -5.75 -10.09 -0.71
N THR A 37 -5.86 -10.16 -2.03
CA THR A 37 -7.12 -10.28 -2.76
C THR A 37 -7.83 -11.58 -2.40
N HIS A 38 -7.09 -12.68 -2.25
CA HIS A 38 -7.65 -13.96 -1.83
C HIS A 38 -8.28 -13.87 -0.43
N ILE A 39 -7.59 -13.28 0.53
CA ILE A 39 -8.09 -13.08 1.89
C ILE A 39 -9.28 -12.11 1.89
N ALA A 40 -9.15 -10.98 1.20
CA ALA A 40 -10.15 -9.91 1.13
C ALA A 40 -11.54 -10.42 0.69
N ARG A 41 -11.58 -11.35 -0.28
CA ARG A 41 -12.84 -11.93 -0.75
C ARG A 41 -13.70 -12.57 0.34
N HIS A 42 -13.11 -13.00 1.44
CA HIS A 42 -13.84 -13.62 2.55
C HIS A 42 -14.53 -12.61 3.46
N TYR A 43 -14.15 -11.33 3.37
CA TYR A 43 -14.63 -10.26 4.25
C TYR A 43 -15.48 -9.19 3.55
N ILE A 44 -15.79 -9.37 2.26
CA ILE A 44 -16.65 -8.45 1.52
C ILE A 44 -18.07 -9.05 1.47
N PRO A 45 -19.04 -8.58 2.25
CA PRO A 45 -20.43 -9.06 2.16
C PRO A 45 -21.15 -8.46 0.95
N LYS A 46 -22.36 -8.95 0.63
CA LYS A 46 -23.21 -8.32 -0.38
C LYS A 46 -23.58 -6.88 0.06
N GLY A 47 -23.40 -5.92 -0.83
CA GLY A 47 -23.60 -4.49 -0.54
C GLY A 47 -22.56 -3.89 0.40
N GLY A 48 -21.42 -4.60 0.65
CA GLY A 48 -20.39 -4.16 1.57
C GLY A 48 -19.64 -2.91 1.13
N LEU A 49 -18.97 -2.28 2.09
CA LEU A 49 -18.08 -1.15 1.85
C LEU A 49 -16.63 -1.56 2.07
N VAL A 50 -15.79 -1.32 1.08
CA VAL A 50 -14.36 -1.63 1.08
C VAL A 50 -13.56 -0.33 0.96
N TYR A 51 -12.54 -0.17 1.78
CA TYR A 51 -11.55 0.89 1.64
C TYR A 51 -10.21 0.32 1.16
N ASP A 52 -9.67 0.88 0.06
CA ASP A 52 -8.30 0.68 -0.42
C ASP A 52 -7.47 1.89 0.04
N ILE A 53 -6.69 1.70 1.09
CA ILE A 53 -6.00 2.77 1.83
C ILE A 53 -4.57 2.91 1.28
N GLY A 54 -4.26 4.07 0.69
CA GLY A 54 -3.06 4.27 -0.11
C GLY A 54 -3.20 3.57 -1.46
N CYS A 55 -4.32 3.80 -2.14
CA CYS A 55 -4.72 3.03 -3.33
C CYS A 55 -3.84 3.26 -4.56
N ALA A 56 -3.03 4.31 -4.59
CA ALA A 56 -2.18 4.70 -5.72
C ALA A 56 -2.94 4.62 -7.07
N THR A 57 -2.49 3.80 -8.00
CA THR A 57 -3.13 3.59 -9.32
C THR A 57 -4.36 2.68 -9.28
N GLY A 58 -4.67 2.07 -8.12
CA GLY A 58 -5.83 1.18 -7.93
C GLY A 58 -5.55 -0.31 -8.12
N ASN A 59 -4.33 -0.77 -7.90
CA ASN A 59 -3.94 -2.18 -8.07
C ASN A 59 -4.84 -3.17 -7.30
N ILE A 60 -5.10 -2.91 -6.03
CA ILE A 60 -5.99 -3.76 -5.19
C ILE A 60 -7.42 -3.71 -5.70
N GLY A 61 -7.93 -2.51 -6.00
CA GLY A 61 -9.28 -2.33 -6.54
C GLY A 61 -9.52 -3.10 -7.84
N ARG A 62 -8.56 -3.03 -8.80
CA ARG A 62 -8.60 -3.83 -10.04
C ARG A 62 -8.65 -5.34 -9.75
N SER A 63 -7.81 -5.79 -8.82
CA SER A 63 -7.72 -7.21 -8.45
C SER A 63 -9.00 -7.72 -7.76
N LEU A 64 -9.79 -6.83 -7.15
CA LEU A 64 -11.05 -7.15 -6.48
C LEU A 64 -12.28 -6.95 -7.38
N GLU A 65 -12.15 -6.40 -8.59
CA GLU A 65 -13.26 -5.97 -9.45
C GLU A 65 -14.35 -7.04 -9.60
N ALA A 66 -13.98 -8.27 -9.93
CA ALA A 66 -14.95 -9.36 -10.11
C ALA A 66 -15.73 -9.65 -8.82
N THR A 67 -15.06 -9.58 -7.66
CA THR A 67 -15.69 -9.81 -6.35
C THR A 67 -16.63 -8.67 -5.98
N LEU A 68 -16.20 -7.42 -6.18
CA LEU A 68 -16.98 -6.22 -5.92
C LEU A 68 -18.27 -6.24 -6.77
N LYS A 69 -18.14 -6.52 -8.05
CA LYS A 69 -19.29 -6.63 -8.97
C LYS A 69 -20.25 -7.76 -8.57
N ALA A 70 -19.74 -8.96 -8.28
CA ALA A 70 -20.57 -10.10 -7.92
C ALA A 70 -21.35 -9.90 -6.60
N ARG A 71 -20.85 -9.03 -5.72
CA ARG A 71 -21.44 -8.74 -4.41
C ARG A 71 -22.13 -7.39 -4.32
N ASP A 72 -22.19 -6.65 -5.40
CA ASP A 72 -22.72 -5.27 -5.41
C ASP A 72 -22.09 -4.41 -4.31
N ALA A 73 -20.78 -4.60 -4.09
CA ALA A 73 -20.02 -3.94 -3.04
C ALA A 73 -19.37 -2.64 -3.55
N ARG A 74 -19.30 -1.64 -2.68
CA ARG A 74 -18.67 -0.35 -2.98
C ARG A 74 -17.19 -0.37 -2.62
N LEU A 75 -16.35 0.24 -3.47
CA LEU A 75 -14.94 0.50 -3.19
C LEU A 75 -14.69 2.00 -3.10
N VAL A 76 -13.95 2.41 -2.09
CA VAL A 76 -13.40 3.75 -1.96
C VAL A 76 -11.88 3.65 -1.84
N GLY A 77 -11.18 4.15 -2.84
CA GLY A 77 -9.73 4.29 -2.82
C GLY A 77 -9.34 5.64 -2.21
N ILE A 78 -8.42 5.65 -1.26
CA ILE A 78 -7.93 6.85 -0.59
C ILE A 78 -6.44 6.98 -0.87
N ASP A 79 -6.02 8.12 -1.40
CA ASP A 79 -4.61 8.44 -1.63
C ASP A 79 -4.43 9.97 -1.63
N PRO A 80 -3.37 10.53 -1.03
CA PRO A 80 -3.17 11.98 -1.00
C PRO A 80 -2.71 12.56 -2.34
N SER A 81 -2.22 11.74 -3.27
CA SER A 81 -1.60 12.22 -4.52
C SER A 81 -2.62 12.54 -5.60
N ASP A 82 -2.65 13.81 -6.04
CA ASP A 82 -3.41 14.23 -7.22
C ASP A 82 -2.90 13.59 -8.52
N GLU A 83 -1.60 13.29 -8.59
CA GLU A 83 -1.02 12.63 -9.76
C GLU A 83 -1.51 11.18 -9.86
N MET A 84 -1.60 10.47 -8.74
CA MET A 84 -2.21 9.12 -8.71
C MET A 84 -3.69 9.16 -9.08
N ARG A 85 -4.44 10.19 -8.64
CA ARG A 85 -5.84 10.37 -9.01
C ARG A 85 -6.06 10.45 -10.52
N LYS A 86 -5.16 11.12 -11.26
CA LYS A 86 -5.27 11.29 -12.73
C LYS A 86 -5.18 9.98 -13.50
N ILE A 87 -4.50 8.98 -12.94
CA ILE A 87 -4.25 7.69 -13.58
C ILE A 87 -4.94 6.52 -12.88
N TYR A 88 -5.68 6.79 -11.81
CA TYR A 88 -6.46 5.78 -11.11
C TYR A 88 -7.47 5.13 -12.05
N ASN A 89 -7.45 3.79 -12.12
CA ASN A 89 -8.27 3.04 -13.08
C ASN A 89 -8.91 1.79 -12.47
N ALA A 90 -9.16 1.80 -11.15
CA ALA A 90 -9.91 0.74 -10.48
C ALA A 90 -11.41 1.09 -10.41
N PRO A 91 -12.29 0.10 -10.18
CA PRO A 91 -13.70 0.36 -9.90
C PRO A 91 -13.84 1.14 -8.58
N GLY A 92 -14.87 1.96 -8.48
CA GLY A 92 -15.17 2.72 -7.27
C GLY A 92 -14.79 4.19 -7.34
N ILE A 93 -14.68 4.82 -6.17
CA ILE A 93 -14.46 6.25 -6.03
C ILE A 93 -13.02 6.47 -5.53
N PHE A 94 -12.28 7.37 -6.17
CA PHE A 94 -11.01 7.88 -5.64
C PHE A 94 -11.26 9.12 -4.79
N VAL A 95 -10.71 9.13 -3.59
CA VAL A 95 -10.71 10.28 -2.68
C VAL A 95 -9.28 10.77 -2.49
N CYS A 96 -9.01 12.00 -2.89
CA CYS A 96 -7.71 12.64 -2.67
C CYS A 96 -7.64 13.17 -1.24
N SER A 97 -7.06 12.38 -0.34
CA SER A 97 -6.93 12.71 1.09
C SER A 97 -5.83 11.89 1.74
N PRO A 98 -5.10 12.44 2.74
CA PRO A 98 -4.29 11.62 3.63
C PRO A 98 -5.19 10.63 4.39
N ALA A 99 -4.75 9.38 4.47
CA ALA A 99 -5.53 8.30 5.07
C ALA A 99 -5.83 8.53 6.55
N GLU A 100 -4.86 9.08 7.30
CA GLU A 100 -4.97 9.31 8.74
C GLU A 100 -5.90 10.46 9.13
N THR A 101 -6.39 11.25 8.17
CA THR A 101 -7.31 12.38 8.41
C THR A 101 -8.66 12.23 7.72
N TYR A 102 -8.83 11.17 6.93
CA TYR A 102 -10.09 10.90 6.26
C TYR A 102 -11.18 10.47 7.27
N ASP A 103 -12.42 10.95 7.09
CA ASP A 103 -13.56 10.55 7.93
C ASP A 103 -14.21 9.29 7.35
N TYR A 104 -13.80 8.13 7.85
CA TYR A 104 -14.29 6.83 7.39
C TYR A 104 -15.74 6.59 7.81
N GLU A 105 -16.59 6.17 6.87
CA GLU A 105 -17.86 5.53 7.21
C GLU A 105 -17.60 4.15 7.86
N PRO A 106 -18.56 3.58 8.63
CA PRO A 106 -18.46 2.19 9.06
C PRO A 106 -18.34 1.25 7.86
N PHE A 107 -17.31 0.40 7.83
CA PHE A 107 -16.94 -0.43 6.68
C PHE A 107 -16.79 -1.92 7.04
N ASP A 108 -16.79 -2.75 6.01
CA ASP A 108 -16.64 -4.21 6.15
C ASP A 108 -15.20 -4.66 5.94
N LEU A 109 -14.43 -3.97 5.09
CA LEU A 109 -13.04 -4.30 4.82
C LEU A 109 -12.21 -3.05 4.59
N GLY A 110 -11.10 -2.92 5.32
CA GLY A 110 -10.03 -1.96 5.05
C GLY A 110 -8.77 -2.70 4.59
N ILE A 111 -8.13 -2.23 3.53
CA ILE A 111 -6.87 -2.78 3.02
C ILE A 111 -5.82 -1.68 3.00
N SER A 112 -4.70 -1.90 3.68
CA SER A 112 -3.50 -1.04 3.66
C SER A 112 -2.35 -1.85 3.11
N PHE A 113 -2.02 -1.63 1.84
CA PHE A 113 -0.94 -2.34 1.14
C PHE A 113 0.24 -1.42 0.89
N LEU A 114 1.33 -1.61 1.64
CA LEU A 114 2.55 -0.81 1.57
C LEU A 114 2.33 0.69 1.81
N THR A 115 1.42 1.04 2.71
CA THR A 115 0.98 2.42 2.95
C THR A 115 1.36 2.93 4.33
N LEU A 116 1.18 2.11 5.37
CA LEU A 116 1.39 2.55 6.75
C LEU A 116 2.82 3.02 7.02
N MET A 117 3.80 2.48 6.29
CA MET A 117 5.19 2.94 6.36
C MET A 117 5.42 4.39 5.91
N PHE A 118 4.47 4.99 5.19
CA PHE A 118 4.49 6.40 4.78
C PHE A 118 3.69 7.31 5.72
N VAL A 119 2.85 6.75 6.59
CA VAL A 119 2.17 7.51 7.64
C VAL A 119 3.18 7.85 8.74
N GLU A 120 3.12 9.08 9.24
CA GLU A 120 3.99 9.54 10.32
C GLU A 120 3.87 8.63 11.57
N PRO A 121 4.97 8.13 12.14
CA PRO A 121 4.94 7.18 13.25
C PRO A 121 4.08 7.60 14.44
N SER A 122 4.10 8.89 14.77
CA SER A 122 3.29 9.48 15.86
C SER A 122 1.78 9.35 15.62
N LYS A 123 1.33 9.30 14.38
CA LYS A 123 -0.09 9.23 14.00
C LYS A 123 -0.61 7.82 13.81
N ARG A 124 0.27 6.82 13.60
CA ARG A 124 -0.12 5.44 13.22
C ARG A 124 -1.07 4.81 14.21
N ARG A 125 -0.78 4.95 15.51
CA ARG A 125 -1.60 4.34 16.57
C ARG A 125 -3.04 4.86 16.57
N ASP A 126 -3.21 6.16 16.49
CA ASP A 126 -4.55 6.78 16.51
C ASP A 126 -5.28 6.49 15.19
N PHE A 127 -4.57 6.49 14.07
CA PHE A 127 -5.10 6.05 12.78
C PHE A 127 -5.61 4.61 12.81
N LEU A 128 -4.82 3.67 13.32
CA LEU A 128 -5.23 2.26 13.43
C LEU A 128 -6.41 2.07 14.38
N ARG A 129 -6.48 2.82 15.48
CA ARG A 129 -7.63 2.81 16.39
C ARG A 129 -8.89 3.31 15.69
N MET A 130 -8.80 4.42 14.97
CA MET A 130 -9.91 4.96 14.18
C MET A 130 -10.42 3.92 13.18
N LEU A 131 -9.54 3.23 12.46
CA LEU A 131 -9.94 2.15 11.54
C LEU A 131 -10.64 1.00 12.27
N LEU A 132 -10.13 0.58 13.44
CA LEU A 132 -10.75 -0.46 14.25
C LEU A 132 -12.14 -0.07 14.74
N ASP A 133 -12.32 1.16 15.17
CA ASP A 133 -13.61 1.68 15.64
C ASP A 133 -14.66 1.77 14.52
N LYS A 134 -14.21 1.98 13.27
CA LYS A 134 -15.08 2.05 12.09
C LYS A 134 -15.30 0.69 11.41
N CYS A 135 -14.50 -0.31 11.72
CA CYS A 135 -14.66 -1.66 11.17
C CYS A 135 -15.88 -2.34 11.80
N ARG A 136 -16.82 -2.77 10.94
CA ARG A 136 -18.03 -3.45 11.41
C ARG A 136 -17.71 -4.81 12.06
N PRO A 137 -18.52 -5.28 13.00
CA PRO A 137 -18.41 -6.64 13.53
C PRO A 137 -18.43 -7.68 12.39
N GLY A 138 -17.43 -8.59 12.38
CA GLY A 138 -17.24 -9.56 11.30
C GLY A 138 -16.49 -9.04 10.07
N GLY A 139 -16.15 -7.76 10.06
CA GLY A 139 -15.26 -7.17 9.06
C GLY A 139 -13.78 -7.44 9.35
N ALA A 140 -12.91 -6.90 8.52
CA ALA A 140 -11.46 -7.05 8.67
C ALA A 140 -10.68 -5.81 8.25
N ILE A 141 -9.47 -5.68 8.81
CA ILE A 141 -8.44 -4.77 8.33
C ILE A 141 -7.24 -5.61 7.93
N ILE A 142 -6.86 -5.54 6.66
CA ILE A 142 -5.68 -6.22 6.12
C ILE A 142 -4.56 -5.20 6.01
N ILE A 143 -3.46 -5.43 6.72
CA ILE A 143 -2.26 -4.62 6.64
C ILE A 143 -1.15 -5.51 6.10
N PHE A 144 -0.58 -5.12 4.95
CA PHE A 144 0.60 -5.72 4.39
C PHE A 144 1.64 -4.63 4.18
N ASP A 145 2.71 -4.67 4.96
CA ASP A 145 3.68 -3.58 4.98
C ASP A 145 5.09 -4.08 5.31
N LYS A 146 6.08 -3.19 5.17
CA LYS A 146 7.46 -3.46 5.57
C LYS A 146 7.59 -3.44 7.08
N LEU A 147 8.16 -4.53 7.63
CA LEU A 147 8.51 -4.62 9.05
C LEU A 147 9.99 -4.28 9.24
N GLU A 148 10.28 -3.48 10.25
CA GLU A 148 11.64 -3.32 10.75
C GLU A 148 12.01 -4.52 11.63
N THR A 149 13.15 -5.13 11.34
CA THR A 149 13.66 -6.23 12.14
C THR A 149 14.39 -5.71 13.38
N HIS A 150 13.87 -6.02 14.54
CA HIS A 150 14.36 -5.45 15.81
C HIS A 150 15.77 -5.87 16.24
N HIS A 151 16.36 -6.92 15.68
CA HIS A 151 17.54 -7.53 16.30
C HIS A 151 18.63 -7.94 15.32
N GLY A 152 19.79 -7.28 15.47
CA GLY A 152 21.11 -7.78 15.14
C GLY A 152 21.26 -8.30 13.71
N TYR A 153 21.95 -9.44 13.61
CA TYR A 153 22.33 -10.02 12.31
C TYR A 153 21.14 -10.41 11.43
N PHE A 154 19.98 -10.74 12.00
CA PHE A 154 18.78 -11.04 11.21
C PHE A 154 18.34 -9.88 10.33
N GLY A 155 18.41 -8.64 10.84
CA GLY A 155 18.14 -7.45 10.03
C GLY A 155 19.06 -7.33 8.82
N THR A 156 20.35 -7.59 9.03
CA THR A 156 21.34 -7.62 7.92
C THR A 156 21.00 -8.71 6.91
N VAL A 157 20.59 -9.91 7.35
CA VAL A 157 20.18 -11.01 6.46
C VAL A 157 18.97 -10.59 5.62
N MET A 158 17.93 -10.01 6.22
CA MET A 158 16.73 -9.56 5.51
C MET A 158 17.02 -8.42 4.51
N THR A 159 17.90 -7.49 4.87
CA THR A 159 18.37 -6.45 3.94
C THR A 159 19.09 -7.06 2.74
N ARG A 160 20.01 -7.99 2.97
CA ARG A 160 20.72 -8.69 1.90
C ARG A 160 19.79 -9.49 1.00
N LEU A 161 18.79 -10.18 1.60
CA LEU A 161 17.77 -10.90 0.83
C LEU A 161 16.99 -9.96 -0.10
N THR A 162 16.58 -8.80 0.41
CA THR A 162 15.86 -7.79 -0.38
C THR A 162 16.72 -7.24 -1.52
N LEU A 163 17.99 -6.90 -1.23
CA LEU A 163 18.92 -6.39 -2.25
C LEU A 163 19.24 -7.46 -3.31
N ALA A 164 19.44 -8.71 -2.89
CA ALA A 164 19.67 -9.83 -3.81
C ALA A 164 18.47 -10.04 -4.73
N GLY A 165 17.24 -10.04 -4.17
CA GLY A 165 16.02 -10.19 -4.97
C GLY A 165 15.84 -9.09 -6.03
N LYS A 166 16.14 -7.84 -5.71
CA LYS A 166 16.13 -6.73 -6.69
C LYS A 166 17.16 -6.94 -7.79
N TYR A 167 18.39 -7.27 -7.41
CA TYR A 167 19.50 -7.49 -8.34
C TYR A 167 19.22 -8.68 -9.27
N GLU A 168 18.73 -9.79 -8.73
CA GLU A 168 18.34 -10.99 -9.49
C GLU A 168 17.16 -10.72 -10.45
N ALA A 169 16.26 -9.80 -10.08
CA ALA A 169 15.17 -9.32 -10.93
C ALA A 169 15.65 -8.37 -12.05
N GLY A 170 16.96 -8.07 -12.11
CA GLY A 170 17.57 -7.27 -13.18
C GLY A 170 17.60 -5.76 -12.90
N VAL A 171 17.30 -5.31 -11.67
CA VAL A 171 17.41 -3.90 -11.32
C VAL A 171 18.89 -3.51 -11.22
N ASP A 172 19.28 -2.39 -11.84
CA ASP A 172 20.65 -1.89 -11.81
C ASP A 172 21.07 -1.53 -10.38
N ALA A 173 22.32 -1.86 -10.02
CA ALA A 173 22.83 -1.63 -8.66
C ALA A 173 22.83 -0.14 -8.25
N LYS A 174 23.09 0.77 -9.20
CA LYS A 174 23.02 2.21 -8.96
C LYS A 174 21.59 2.63 -8.67
N GLU A 175 20.62 2.15 -9.44
CA GLU A 175 19.21 2.43 -9.23
C GLU A 175 18.72 1.93 -7.86
N ILE A 176 19.16 0.73 -7.44
CA ILE A 176 18.84 0.21 -6.10
C ILE A 176 19.33 1.17 -5.02
N ILE A 177 20.58 1.64 -5.12
CA ILE A 177 21.17 2.55 -4.13
C ILE A 177 20.45 3.91 -4.14
N GLU A 178 20.23 4.50 -5.31
CA GLU A 178 19.55 5.79 -5.46
C GLU A 178 18.14 5.72 -4.88
N LYS A 179 17.42 4.62 -5.10
CA LYS A 179 16.08 4.40 -4.55
C LYS A 179 16.10 4.31 -3.02
N GLU A 180 16.98 3.51 -2.44
CA GLU A 180 17.09 3.40 -0.97
C GLU A 180 17.44 4.75 -0.33
N LEU A 181 18.34 5.52 -0.93
CA LEU A 181 18.69 6.85 -0.44
C LEU A 181 17.52 7.85 -0.58
N SER A 182 16.75 7.79 -1.66
CA SER A 182 15.60 8.68 -1.88
C SER A 182 14.47 8.46 -0.88
N LEU A 183 14.38 7.27 -0.29
CA LEU A 183 13.39 6.91 0.72
C LEU A 183 13.77 7.36 2.14
N ALA A 184 14.97 7.89 2.34
CA ALA A 184 15.45 8.35 3.65
C ALA A 184 14.51 9.42 4.24
N GLY A 185 13.95 9.16 5.43
CA GLY A 185 13.00 10.04 6.10
C GLY A 185 11.56 10.00 5.56
N VAL A 186 11.34 9.42 4.37
CA VAL A 186 10.01 9.30 3.73
C VAL A 186 9.36 7.96 4.06
N GLN A 187 10.10 6.86 3.85
CA GLN A 187 9.63 5.52 4.19
C GLN A 187 10.17 5.10 5.55
N ARG A 188 9.29 4.79 6.47
CA ARG A 188 9.63 4.29 7.82
C ARG A 188 8.90 2.98 8.07
N PRO A 189 9.58 1.83 7.99
CA PRO A 189 8.99 0.53 8.28
C PRO A 189 8.27 0.52 9.64
N ILE A 190 7.29 -0.36 9.79
CA ILE A 190 6.57 -0.52 11.06
C ILE A 190 7.33 -1.44 11.99
N THR A 191 7.23 -1.20 13.30
CA THR A 191 7.79 -2.08 14.33
C THR A 191 6.68 -2.91 14.96
N LEU A 192 6.98 -4.12 15.42
CA LEU A 192 5.99 -4.99 16.08
C LEU A 192 5.44 -4.42 17.40
N GLY A 193 6.00 -3.33 17.91
CA GLY A 193 5.54 -2.65 19.13
C GLY A 193 4.69 -1.41 18.87
N GLN A 194 4.46 -1.06 17.62
CA GLN A 194 3.58 0.04 17.20
C GLN A 194 2.18 -0.49 16.91
#